data_70218124f09e31f0e1d119b75de76b1d
#
_entry.id   70218124f09e31f0e1d119b75de76b1d
#
_cell.length_a   1.000
_cell.length_b   1.000
_cell.length_c   1.000
_cell.angle_alpha   90.00
_cell.angle_beta   90.00
_cell.angle_gamma   90.00
#
_symmetry.space_group_name_H-M   'P 1'
#
loop_
_entity.id
_entity.type
_entity.pdbx_description
1 polymer ?
#
loop_
_entity_poly.entity_id
_entity_poly.type
_entity_poly.pdbx_seq_one_letter_code
_entity_poly.pdbx_strand_id
1 'polypeptide(L)'
;MNFALILFLLTVFTGVMWIAEKFYFRPRRRAEADAKAREFETANREAIDRGETSVIKARNDMYARDTRMPWWLDYTAGLFPVILIVFLLRSFLFEPFRIPSGSMLPTLYIGDFILVNKYTYGVRLPVANTKIIDVGTPQRGDVMVFRYPMDESMDYIKRVVGLPGDTVSYVNKELRINGEVVKQTLVGDWVDPFSMVTLQERTEKLGEHEHRLAVDNRYPPGLRGQPYPRVGNACRYFSNGFTCKVPQDQYFVLGDNRDNSEDSRYWGFVTDDMIVGKAVLIWANFSDMSRVGSIK
;
A
#
# COMPACT_ATOMS: atom_id res chain seq x y z
N MET A 1 8.91 11.99 4.49
CA MET A 1 8.56 11.71 5.92
C MET A 1 7.79 10.39 5.95
N ASN A 2 8.26 9.41 6.71
CA ASN A 2 7.65 8.07 6.69
C ASN A 2 6.27 8.10 7.39
N PHE A 3 5.20 8.05 6.60
CA PHE A 3 3.81 8.12 7.11
C PHE A 3 3.50 6.98 8.11
N ALA A 4 4.08 5.78 7.90
CA ALA A 4 3.90 4.66 8.81
C ALA A 4 4.48 4.96 10.20
N LEU A 5 5.62 5.64 10.26
CA LEU A 5 6.23 6.07 11.52
C LEU A 5 5.35 7.10 12.25
N ILE A 6 4.80 8.07 11.52
CA ILE A 6 3.90 9.07 12.13
C ILE A 6 2.67 8.39 12.71
N LEU A 7 2.03 7.50 11.93
CA LEU A 7 0.85 6.78 12.38
C LEU A 7 1.15 5.87 13.58
N PHE A 8 2.32 5.23 13.60
CA PHE A 8 2.80 4.45 14.74
C PHE A 8 2.95 5.31 15.99
N LEU A 9 3.67 6.45 15.91
CA LEU A 9 3.86 7.35 17.05
C LEU A 9 2.53 7.91 17.55
N LEU A 10 1.62 8.25 16.65
CA LEU A 10 0.27 8.73 17.00
C LEU A 10 -0.53 7.64 17.72
N THR A 11 -0.43 6.38 17.26
CA THR A 11 -1.07 5.24 17.91
C THR A 11 -0.53 5.02 19.32
N VAL A 12 0.79 5.07 19.50
CA VAL A 12 1.43 4.94 20.81
C VAL A 12 0.99 6.07 21.73
N PHE A 13 1.05 7.31 21.27
CA PHE A 13 0.66 8.48 22.08
C PHE A 13 -0.81 8.39 22.53
N THR A 14 -1.73 8.17 21.58
CA THR A 14 -3.17 8.08 21.91
C THR A 14 -3.48 6.86 22.76
N GLY A 15 -2.74 5.75 22.58
CA GLY A 15 -2.83 4.56 23.43
C GLY A 15 -2.42 4.81 24.88
N VAL A 16 -1.31 5.52 25.11
CA VAL A 16 -0.88 5.93 26.44
C VAL A 16 -1.94 6.81 27.10
N MET A 17 -2.49 7.77 26.36
CA MET A 17 -3.56 8.64 26.85
C MET A 17 -4.83 7.86 27.19
N TRP A 18 -5.19 6.86 26.37
CA TRP A 18 -6.34 5.99 26.62
C TRP A 18 -6.15 5.12 27.89
N ILE A 19 -4.95 4.58 28.11
CA ILE A 19 -4.61 3.83 29.32
C ILE A 19 -4.68 4.76 30.55
N ALA A 20 -4.10 5.95 30.45
CA ALA A 20 -4.12 6.95 31.52
C ALA A 20 -5.57 7.38 31.85
N GLU A 21 -6.41 7.59 30.84
CA GLU A 21 -7.82 7.88 31.05
C GLU A 21 -8.53 6.73 31.78
N LYS A 22 -8.35 5.48 31.31
CA LYS A 22 -9.05 4.31 31.85
C LYS A 22 -8.66 4.02 33.31
N PHE A 23 -7.37 4.14 33.68
CA PHE A 23 -6.86 3.68 34.97
C PHE A 23 -6.55 4.80 35.96
N TYR A 24 -6.41 6.06 35.51
CA TYR A 24 -6.04 7.18 36.37
C TYR A 24 -7.08 8.30 36.38
N PHE A 25 -7.38 8.93 35.23
CA PHE A 25 -8.26 10.11 35.20
C PHE A 25 -9.71 9.76 35.45
N ARG A 26 -10.27 8.75 34.80
CA ARG A 26 -11.67 8.34 34.93
C ARG A 26 -12.04 7.89 36.34
N PRO A 27 -11.26 7.03 37.05
CA PRO A 27 -11.54 6.65 38.44
C PRO A 27 -11.54 7.85 39.39
N ARG A 28 -10.59 8.78 39.23
CA ARG A 28 -10.51 9.98 40.04
C ARG A 28 -11.71 10.88 39.84
N ARG A 29 -12.08 11.19 38.60
CA ARG A 29 -13.28 12.00 38.29
C ARG A 29 -14.55 11.38 38.87
N ARG A 30 -14.68 10.06 38.76
CA ARG A 30 -15.83 9.36 39.35
C ARG A 30 -15.84 9.45 40.87
N ALA A 31 -14.72 9.22 41.54
CA ALA A 31 -14.62 9.33 42.99
C ALA A 31 -14.97 10.76 43.49
N GLU A 32 -14.48 11.79 42.78
CA GLU A 32 -14.82 13.18 43.09
C GLU A 32 -16.30 13.49 42.86
N ALA A 33 -16.88 13.01 41.75
CA ALA A 33 -18.30 13.16 41.44
C ALA A 33 -19.19 12.43 42.45
N ASP A 34 -18.79 11.20 42.88
CA ASP A 34 -19.49 10.43 43.90
C ASP A 34 -19.45 11.14 45.26
N ALA A 35 -18.33 11.74 45.64
CA ALA A 35 -18.21 12.51 46.90
C ALA A 35 -19.14 13.74 46.87
N LYS A 36 -19.14 14.52 45.80
CA LYS A 36 -20.06 15.65 45.59
C LYS A 36 -21.53 15.22 45.57
N ALA A 37 -21.83 14.11 44.91
CA ALA A 37 -23.20 13.61 44.87
C ALA A 37 -23.73 13.22 46.27
N ARG A 38 -22.90 12.60 47.12
CA ARG A 38 -23.24 12.27 48.51
C ARG A 38 -23.44 13.53 49.35
N GLU A 39 -22.57 14.52 49.17
CA GLU A 39 -22.71 15.83 49.87
C GLU A 39 -24.05 16.52 49.49
N PHE A 40 -24.34 16.55 48.22
CA PHE A 40 -25.61 17.10 47.69
C PHE A 40 -26.84 16.35 48.22
N GLU A 41 -26.78 15.02 48.24
CA GLU A 41 -27.85 14.12 48.75
C GLU A 41 -28.06 14.36 50.27
N THR A 42 -26.98 14.54 51.04
CA THR A 42 -27.07 14.83 52.48
C THR A 42 -27.70 16.17 52.74
N ALA A 43 -27.33 17.21 51.96
CA ALA A 43 -27.86 18.57 52.10
C ALA A 43 -29.34 18.68 51.69
N ASN A 44 -29.81 17.81 50.77
CA ASN A 44 -31.18 17.86 50.24
C ASN A 44 -32.02 16.62 50.58
N ARG A 45 -31.68 15.96 51.67
CA ARG A 45 -32.27 14.64 52.03
C ARG A 45 -33.81 14.68 52.08
N GLU A 46 -34.41 15.67 52.74
CA GLU A 46 -35.87 15.79 52.88
C GLU A 46 -36.58 15.95 51.55
N ALA A 47 -36.00 16.70 50.61
CA ALA A 47 -36.56 16.93 49.27
C ALA A 47 -36.46 15.65 48.40
N ILE A 48 -35.36 14.91 48.54
CA ILE A 48 -35.14 13.63 47.85
C ILE A 48 -36.10 12.56 48.38
N ASP A 49 -36.29 12.51 49.73
CA ASP A 49 -37.23 11.56 50.37
C ASP A 49 -38.69 11.85 49.98
N ARG A 50 -39.02 13.13 49.69
CA ARG A 50 -40.34 13.54 49.13
C ARG A 50 -40.48 13.28 47.64
N GLY A 51 -39.41 12.85 46.96
CA GLY A 51 -39.43 12.55 45.52
C GLY A 51 -39.45 13.83 44.63
N GLU A 52 -38.89 14.95 45.08
CA GLU A 52 -38.82 16.19 44.28
C GLU A 52 -37.95 16.00 43.03
N THR A 53 -38.62 15.90 41.87
CA THR A 53 -38.00 15.58 40.57
C THR A 53 -36.96 16.65 40.15
N SER A 54 -37.14 17.93 40.55
CA SER A 54 -36.18 19.02 40.28
C SER A 54 -34.84 18.80 40.98
N VAL A 55 -34.86 18.36 42.23
CA VAL A 55 -33.67 18.11 43.05
C VAL A 55 -32.93 16.85 42.54
N ILE A 56 -33.69 15.79 42.23
CA ILE A 56 -33.13 14.58 41.66
C ILE A 56 -32.47 14.86 40.29
N LYS A 57 -33.13 15.66 39.45
CA LYS A 57 -32.56 16.10 38.17
C LYS A 57 -31.29 16.90 38.35
N ALA A 58 -31.27 17.89 39.25
CA ALA A 58 -30.09 18.73 39.53
C ALA A 58 -28.89 17.86 39.97
N ARG A 59 -29.10 16.86 40.82
CA ARG A 59 -28.09 15.91 41.24
C ARG A 59 -27.53 15.13 40.05
N ASN A 60 -28.41 14.60 39.18
CA ASN A 60 -28.00 13.82 38.00
C ASN A 60 -27.26 14.68 36.97
N ASP A 61 -27.70 15.89 36.74
CA ASP A 61 -27.05 16.84 35.83
C ASP A 61 -25.64 17.24 36.33
N MET A 62 -25.51 17.48 37.64
CA MET A 62 -24.22 17.74 38.30
C MET A 62 -23.27 16.54 38.13
N TYR A 63 -23.74 15.33 38.43
CA TYR A 63 -22.95 14.11 38.30
C TYR A 63 -22.52 13.85 36.85
N ALA A 64 -23.42 14.00 35.91
CA ALA A 64 -23.14 13.85 34.48
C ALA A 64 -22.09 14.87 33.99
N ARG A 65 -22.18 16.13 34.45
CA ARG A 65 -21.21 17.17 34.14
C ARG A 65 -19.82 16.84 34.70
N ASP A 66 -19.75 16.42 35.97
CA ASP A 66 -18.49 16.22 36.68
C ASP A 66 -17.79 14.90 36.25
N THR A 67 -18.54 13.92 35.75
CA THR A 67 -17.99 12.67 35.16
C THR A 67 -17.65 12.81 33.68
N ARG A 68 -18.07 13.89 33.01
CA ARG A 68 -17.81 14.10 31.58
C ARG A 68 -16.31 14.15 31.31
N MET A 69 -15.90 13.49 30.22
CA MET A 69 -14.51 13.53 29.75
C MET A 69 -14.13 14.94 29.31
N PRO A 70 -13.03 15.53 29.77
CA PRO A 70 -12.52 16.79 29.26
C PRO A 70 -12.23 16.71 27.75
N TRP A 71 -12.46 17.81 27.02
CA TRP A 71 -12.33 17.86 25.58
C TRP A 71 -10.95 17.41 25.06
N TRP A 72 -9.88 17.77 25.73
CA TRP A 72 -8.52 17.39 25.35
C TRP A 72 -8.26 15.88 25.50
N LEU A 73 -8.89 15.22 26.47
CA LEU A 73 -8.84 13.75 26.62
C LEU A 73 -9.71 13.06 25.56
N ASP A 74 -10.83 13.65 25.21
CA ASP A 74 -11.73 13.12 24.17
C ASP A 74 -11.01 13.12 22.79
N TYR A 75 -10.30 14.20 22.47
CA TYR A 75 -9.49 14.28 21.24
C TYR A 75 -8.19 13.45 21.28
N THR A 76 -7.68 13.08 22.44
CA THR A 76 -6.45 12.26 22.55
C THR A 76 -6.79 10.80 22.81
N ALA A 77 -7.38 10.47 23.95
CA ALA A 77 -7.73 9.12 24.34
C ALA A 77 -8.92 8.55 23.54
N GLY A 78 -9.91 9.38 23.22
CA GLY A 78 -11.12 8.98 22.49
C GLY A 78 -10.86 8.54 21.05
N LEU A 79 -9.84 9.11 20.40
CA LEU A 79 -9.46 8.75 19.03
C LEU A 79 -8.62 7.47 18.94
N PHE A 80 -8.09 6.94 20.05
CA PHE A 80 -7.21 5.77 20.04
C PHE A 80 -7.80 4.55 19.30
N PRO A 81 -9.06 4.11 19.52
CA PRO A 81 -9.58 2.94 18.83
C PRO A 81 -9.61 3.10 17.31
N VAL A 82 -9.97 4.29 16.83
CA VAL A 82 -10.02 4.58 15.38
C VAL A 82 -8.61 4.60 14.80
N ILE A 83 -7.68 5.30 15.45
CA ILE A 83 -6.28 5.38 15.00
C ILE A 83 -5.64 3.98 15.01
N LEU A 84 -5.91 3.17 16.03
CA LEU A 84 -5.41 1.79 16.12
C LEU A 84 -5.93 0.93 14.96
N ILE A 85 -7.23 1.00 14.66
CA ILE A 85 -7.82 0.26 13.53
C ILE A 85 -7.16 0.70 12.21
N VAL A 86 -7.05 1.99 11.96
CA VAL A 86 -6.41 2.52 10.75
C VAL A 86 -4.95 2.09 10.67
N PHE A 87 -4.21 2.13 11.80
CA PHE A 87 -2.83 1.66 11.88
C PHE A 87 -2.72 0.18 11.53
N LEU A 88 -3.57 -0.68 12.10
CA LEU A 88 -3.54 -2.12 11.84
C LEU A 88 -3.90 -2.43 10.39
N LEU A 89 -4.97 -1.83 9.86
CA LEU A 89 -5.40 -2.03 8.47
C LEU A 89 -4.29 -1.63 7.49
N ARG A 90 -3.73 -0.44 7.65
CA ARG A 90 -2.69 0.09 6.75
C ARG A 90 -1.34 -0.60 6.91
N SER A 91 -0.99 -1.03 8.12
CA SER A 91 0.30 -1.67 8.37
C SER A 91 0.35 -3.11 7.87
N PHE A 92 -0.75 -3.85 7.98
CA PHE A 92 -0.76 -5.30 7.77
C PHE A 92 -1.64 -5.79 6.62
N LEU A 93 -2.68 -5.03 6.24
CA LEU A 93 -3.65 -5.53 5.27
C LEU A 93 -3.52 -4.81 3.93
N PHE A 94 -3.89 -3.55 3.85
CA PHE A 94 -3.99 -2.84 2.59
C PHE A 94 -3.42 -1.44 2.66
N GLU A 95 -2.71 -1.04 1.61
CA GLU A 95 -2.18 0.32 1.46
C GLU A 95 -2.63 0.93 0.13
N PRO A 96 -3.27 2.12 0.15
CA PRO A 96 -3.64 2.82 -1.07
C PRO A 96 -2.43 3.55 -1.65
N PHE A 97 -2.24 3.45 -2.98
CA PHE A 97 -1.25 4.19 -3.74
C PHE A 97 -1.91 4.93 -4.90
N ARG A 98 -1.31 6.04 -5.32
CA ARG A 98 -1.69 6.75 -6.54
C ARG A 98 -0.63 6.53 -7.60
N ILE A 99 -1.05 6.21 -8.82
CA ILE A 99 -0.14 5.98 -9.94
C ILE A 99 0.34 7.32 -10.51
N PRO A 100 1.64 7.62 -10.44
CA PRO A 100 2.18 8.90 -10.90
C PRO A 100 2.69 8.89 -12.34
N SER A 101 2.92 7.71 -12.94
CA SER A 101 3.61 7.56 -14.23
C SER A 101 2.91 6.58 -15.17
N GLY A 102 3.19 6.69 -16.48
CA GLY A 102 2.63 5.83 -17.50
C GLY A 102 3.39 4.53 -17.76
N SER A 103 4.31 4.10 -16.89
CA SER A 103 5.14 2.91 -17.12
C SER A 103 4.39 1.59 -17.12
N MET A 104 3.16 1.57 -16.59
CA MET A 104 2.26 0.41 -16.55
C MET A 104 1.06 0.53 -17.48
N LEU A 105 1.08 1.50 -18.41
CA LEU A 105 0.07 1.60 -19.47
C LEU A 105 0.11 0.36 -20.39
N PRO A 106 -1.02 -0.13 -20.86
CA PRO A 106 -2.38 0.35 -20.65
C PRO A 106 -3.08 -0.23 -19.41
N THR A 107 -2.40 -1.02 -18.59
CA THR A 107 -2.98 -1.66 -17.40
C THR A 107 -3.35 -0.64 -16.34
N LEU A 108 -2.40 0.23 -15.96
CA LEU A 108 -2.59 1.28 -14.96
C LEU A 108 -2.38 2.65 -15.59
N TYR A 109 -3.32 3.56 -15.37
CA TYR A 109 -3.26 4.94 -15.89
C TYR A 109 -2.73 5.90 -14.83
N ILE A 110 -2.13 6.97 -15.31
CA ILE A 110 -1.74 8.09 -14.43
C ILE A 110 -3.00 8.61 -13.72
N GLY A 111 -2.95 8.68 -12.39
CA GLY A 111 -4.08 9.12 -11.56
C GLY A 111 -4.96 7.99 -11.03
N ASP A 112 -4.75 6.73 -11.45
CA ASP A 112 -5.40 5.59 -10.79
C ASP A 112 -5.01 5.51 -9.32
N PHE A 113 -5.99 5.29 -8.46
CA PHE A 113 -5.78 4.92 -7.06
C PHE A 113 -5.92 3.41 -6.93
N ILE A 114 -4.82 2.76 -6.57
CA ILE A 114 -4.76 1.31 -6.42
C ILE A 114 -4.76 0.90 -4.96
N LEU A 115 -5.23 -0.31 -4.70
CA LEU A 115 -5.15 -0.96 -3.40
C LEU A 115 -4.10 -2.07 -3.46
N VAL A 116 -3.11 -1.98 -2.58
CA VAL A 116 -2.01 -2.94 -2.47
C VAL A 116 -2.25 -3.85 -1.28
N ASN A 117 -2.32 -5.15 -1.54
CA ASN A 117 -2.39 -6.18 -0.52
C ASN A 117 -0.99 -6.47 0.01
N LYS A 118 -0.77 -6.18 1.29
CA LYS A 118 0.56 -6.29 1.94
C LYS A 118 0.87 -7.69 2.47
N TYR A 119 -0.14 -8.47 2.80
CA TYR A 119 0.05 -9.79 3.40
C TYR A 119 0.21 -10.92 2.39
N THR A 120 -0.05 -10.71 1.11
CA THR A 120 0.04 -11.75 0.07
C THR A 120 1.40 -12.41 0.01
N TYR A 121 2.49 -11.65 0.19
CA TYR A 121 3.87 -12.14 0.14
C TYR A 121 4.52 -12.28 1.52
N GLY A 122 3.72 -12.27 2.58
CA GLY A 122 4.15 -12.37 3.96
C GLY A 122 3.79 -11.15 4.80
N VAL A 123 3.63 -11.38 6.09
CA VAL A 123 3.36 -10.30 7.04
C VAL A 123 4.67 -9.67 7.48
N ARG A 124 4.78 -8.34 7.34
CA ARG A 124 5.98 -7.57 7.67
C ARG A 124 5.70 -6.60 8.82
N LEU A 125 6.70 -6.39 9.67
CA LEU A 125 6.61 -5.38 10.72
C LEU A 125 6.55 -3.97 10.10
N PRO A 126 5.62 -3.11 10.57
CA PRO A 126 5.57 -1.73 10.14
C PRO A 126 6.89 -1.02 10.48
N VAL A 127 7.28 -0.04 9.66
CA VAL A 127 8.52 0.74 9.77
C VAL A 127 9.79 -0.07 9.46
N ALA A 128 10.03 -1.20 10.13
CA ALA A 128 11.23 -2.03 9.94
C ALA A 128 11.19 -2.89 8.68
N ASN A 129 10.01 -3.13 8.09
CA ASN A 129 9.77 -3.99 6.92
C ASN A 129 10.34 -5.42 7.03
N THR A 130 10.63 -5.89 8.24
CA THR A 130 11.11 -7.25 8.49
C THR A 130 9.95 -8.23 8.36
N LYS A 131 10.08 -9.25 7.53
CA LYS A 131 9.10 -10.33 7.37
C LYS A 131 9.08 -11.20 8.62
N ILE A 132 7.90 -11.39 9.21
CA ILE A 132 7.68 -12.19 10.43
C ILE A 132 6.85 -13.44 10.20
N ILE A 133 6.03 -13.45 9.13
CA ILE A 133 5.21 -14.60 8.74
C ILE A 133 5.31 -14.76 7.23
N ASP A 134 5.70 -15.94 6.76
CA ASP A 134 5.62 -16.30 5.34
C ASP A 134 4.19 -16.73 5.01
N VAL A 135 3.59 -16.09 3.99
CA VAL A 135 2.24 -16.41 3.50
C VAL A 135 2.29 -16.94 2.08
N GLY A 136 3.09 -16.29 1.24
CA GLY A 136 3.26 -16.67 -0.17
C GLY A 136 4.44 -15.96 -0.80
N THR A 137 4.66 -16.25 -2.08
CA THR A 137 5.73 -15.64 -2.89
C THR A 137 5.14 -14.97 -4.13
N PRO A 138 5.78 -13.92 -4.66
CA PRO A 138 5.39 -13.32 -5.92
C PRO A 138 5.28 -14.36 -7.04
N GLN A 139 4.17 -14.32 -7.76
CA GLN A 139 3.89 -15.17 -8.90
C GLN A 139 4.18 -14.42 -10.20
N ARG A 140 4.52 -15.19 -11.25
CA ARG A 140 4.68 -14.61 -12.58
C ARG A 140 3.35 -14.00 -13.08
N GLY A 141 3.40 -12.74 -13.53
CA GLY A 141 2.22 -11.96 -13.91
C GLY A 141 1.68 -11.05 -12.81
N ASP A 142 2.07 -11.22 -11.55
CA ASP A 142 1.65 -10.31 -10.47
C ASP A 142 2.12 -8.88 -10.72
N VAL A 143 1.26 -7.91 -10.46
CA VAL A 143 1.64 -6.49 -10.41
C VAL A 143 2.12 -6.18 -8.99
N MET A 144 3.42 -5.97 -8.84
CA MET A 144 4.11 -5.83 -7.56
C MET A 144 4.47 -4.37 -7.29
N VAL A 145 4.20 -3.92 -6.07
CA VAL A 145 4.72 -2.66 -5.52
C VAL A 145 5.94 -2.98 -4.66
N PHE A 146 7.00 -2.24 -4.85
CA PHE A 146 8.28 -2.45 -4.17
C PHE A 146 9.06 -1.14 -4.05
N ARG A 147 9.98 -1.06 -3.11
CA ARG A 147 10.91 0.06 -2.96
C ARG A 147 11.90 0.08 -4.12
N TYR A 148 12.11 1.25 -4.70
CA TYR A 148 13.01 1.39 -5.83
C TYR A 148 14.45 1.06 -5.43
N PRO A 149 15.12 0.13 -6.12
CA PRO A 149 16.45 -0.35 -5.71
C PRO A 149 17.59 0.68 -5.71
N MET A 150 17.40 1.82 -6.40
CA MET A 150 18.39 2.92 -6.44
C MET A 150 18.09 4.02 -5.43
N ASP A 151 16.83 4.09 -4.94
CA ASP A 151 16.38 5.03 -3.91
C ASP A 151 15.17 4.44 -3.18
N GLU A 152 15.40 3.79 -2.05
CA GLU A 152 14.37 3.13 -1.26
C GLU A 152 13.32 4.08 -0.64
N SER A 153 13.49 5.39 -0.80
CA SER A 153 12.47 6.37 -0.40
C SER A 153 11.29 6.44 -1.38
N MET A 154 11.44 5.87 -2.57
CA MET A 154 10.43 5.84 -3.64
C MET A 154 9.88 4.43 -3.82
N ASP A 155 8.56 4.33 -4.01
CA ASP A 155 7.89 3.09 -4.35
C ASP A 155 7.66 3.01 -5.87
N TYR A 156 8.02 1.87 -6.46
CA TYR A 156 7.80 1.53 -7.87
C TYR A 156 6.73 0.44 -7.98
N ILE A 157 6.09 0.42 -9.15
CA ILE A 157 5.13 -0.62 -9.51
C ILE A 157 5.48 -1.20 -10.87
N LYS A 158 5.64 -2.53 -10.94
CA LYS A 158 5.96 -3.26 -12.17
C LYS A 158 5.34 -4.66 -12.11
N ARG A 159 5.31 -5.33 -13.26
CA ARG A 159 4.84 -6.71 -13.37
C ARG A 159 5.99 -7.70 -13.18
N VAL A 160 5.77 -8.72 -12.38
CA VAL A 160 6.71 -9.81 -12.16
C VAL A 160 6.77 -10.68 -13.42
N VAL A 161 7.96 -10.79 -14.01
CA VAL A 161 8.22 -11.56 -15.22
C VAL A 161 9.12 -12.74 -14.93
N GLY A 162 10.25 -12.52 -14.23
CA GLY A 162 11.20 -13.56 -13.85
C GLY A 162 11.15 -13.87 -12.36
N LEU A 163 11.11 -15.14 -12.03
CA LEU A 163 11.17 -15.69 -10.67
C LEU A 163 12.62 -16.11 -10.34
N PRO A 164 12.97 -16.34 -9.06
CA PRO A 164 14.30 -16.83 -8.66
C PRO A 164 14.75 -18.03 -9.50
N GLY A 165 15.95 -17.94 -10.06
CA GLY A 165 16.52 -18.99 -10.91
C GLY A 165 16.11 -18.98 -12.38
N ASP A 166 15.17 -18.12 -12.81
CA ASP A 166 14.81 -18.01 -14.23
C ASP A 166 15.90 -17.38 -15.08
N THR A 167 15.87 -17.69 -16.36
CA THR A 167 16.58 -16.95 -17.40
C THR A 167 15.57 -16.15 -18.20
N VAL A 168 15.61 -14.84 -18.08
CA VAL A 168 14.74 -13.91 -18.81
C VAL A 168 15.52 -13.28 -19.96
N SER A 169 15.00 -13.39 -21.17
CA SER A 169 15.55 -12.68 -22.33
C SER A 169 14.48 -11.88 -23.05
N TYR A 170 14.87 -10.71 -23.54
CA TYR A 170 14.01 -9.82 -24.34
C TYR A 170 14.81 -9.39 -25.55
N VAL A 171 14.58 -10.03 -26.67
CA VAL A 171 15.34 -9.85 -27.91
C VAL A 171 14.39 -9.57 -29.05
N ASN A 172 14.65 -8.53 -29.84
CA ASN A 172 13.76 -8.06 -30.91
C ASN A 172 12.31 -7.81 -30.43
N LYS A 173 12.16 -7.30 -29.21
CA LYS A 173 10.85 -7.09 -28.52
C LYS A 173 10.05 -8.36 -28.26
N GLU A 174 10.68 -9.52 -28.32
CA GLU A 174 10.10 -10.80 -27.94
C GLU A 174 10.64 -11.25 -26.57
N LEU A 175 9.72 -11.50 -25.64
CA LEU A 175 10.03 -11.99 -24.29
C LEU A 175 10.16 -13.52 -24.33
N ARG A 176 11.23 -14.02 -23.71
CA ARG A 176 11.43 -15.46 -23.47
C ARG A 176 11.79 -15.71 -22.01
N ILE A 177 11.27 -16.77 -21.46
CA ILE A 177 11.56 -17.22 -20.11
C ILE A 177 12.02 -18.67 -20.17
N ASN A 178 13.22 -18.94 -19.66
CA ASN A 178 13.86 -20.27 -19.72
C ASN A 178 13.96 -20.84 -21.16
N GLY A 179 14.12 -19.95 -22.15
CA GLY A 179 14.19 -20.28 -23.57
C GLY A 179 12.84 -20.38 -24.29
N GLU A 180 11.72 -20.46 -23.56
CA GLU A 180 10.39 -20.53 -24.12
C GLU A 180 9.85 -19.11 -24.45
N VAL A 181 9.26 -18.95 -25.63
CA VAL A 181 8.65 -17.69 -26.07
C VAL A 181 7.37 -17.44 -25.28
N VAL A 182 7.27 -16.28 -24.64
CA VAL A 182 6.02 -15.83 -24.05
C VAL A 182 5.07 -15.38 -25.13
N LYS A 183 3.92 -16.06 -25.19
CA LYS A 183 2.91 -15.79 -26.25
C LYS A 183 2.38 -14.37 -26.14
N GLN A 184 2.53 -13.61 -27.23
CA GLN A 184 1.93 -12.31 -27.41
C GLN A 184 0.97 -12.35 -28.59
N THR A 185 -0.17 -11.66 -28.48
CA THR A 185 -1.15 -11.51 -29.55
C THR A 185 -1.39 -10.03 -29.78
N LEU A 186 -1.26 -9.60 -31.03
CA LEU A 186 -1.58 -8.21 -31.42
C LEU A 186 -3.06 -7.94 -31.24
N VAL A 187 -3.40 -6.88 -30.53
CA VAL A 187 -4.77 -6.37 -30.37
C VAL A 187 -5.06 -5.31 -31.44
N GLY A 188 -4.14 -4.36 -31.63
CA GLY A 188 -4.26 -3.28 -32.60
C GLY A 188 -3.43 -2.06 -32.20
N ASP A 189 -3.72 -0.96 -32.88
CA ASP A 189 -3.13 0.33 -32.51
C ASP A 189 -3.93 0.97 -31.36
N TRP A 190 -3.22 1.50 -30.38
CA TRP A 190 -3.76 2.15 -29.20
C TRP A 190 -3.11 3.52 -29.01
N VAL A 191 -3.93 4.55 -28.82
CA VAL A 191 -3.43 5.91 -28.56
C VAL A 191 -3.26 6.10 -27.06
N ASP A 192 -2.03 6.37 -26.64
CA ASP A 192 -1.76 6.74 -25.23
C ASP A 192 -2.48 8.07 -24.91
N PRO A 193 -3.41 8.06 -23.97
CA PRO A 193 -4.24 9.24 -23.68
C PRO A 193 -3.47 10.40 -23.03
N PHE A 194 -2.25 10.18 -22.59
CA PHE A 194 -1.41 11.19 -21.93
C PHE A 194 -0.39 11.82 -22.87
N SER A 195 0.23 11.03 -23.73
CA SER A 195 1.22 11.49 -24.70
C SER A 195 0.67 11.71 -26.11
N MET A 196 -0.56 11.25 -26.37
CA MET A 196 -1.20 11.25 -27.69
C MET A 196 -0.44 10.50 -28.78
N VAL A 197 0.43 9.58 -28.35
CA VAL A 197 1.24 8.74 -29.22
C VAL A 197 0.50 7.45 -29.54
N THR A 198 0.50 7.03 -30.81
CA THR A 198 0.01 5.72 -31.20
C THR A 198 1.05 4.65 -30.90
N LEU A 199 0.67 3.70 -30.07
CA LEU A 199 1.43 2.53 -29.66
C LEU A 199 0.75 1.27 -30.18
N GLN A 200 1.51 0.16 -30.26
CA GLN A 200 0.95 -1.14 -30.56
C GLN A 200 0.52 -1.84 -29.27
N GLU A 201 -0.77 -2.09 -29.13
CA GLU A 201 -1.31 -2.86 -28.00
C GLU A 201 -1.24 -4.35 -28.31
N ARG A 202 -0.77 -5.12 -27.34
CA ARG A 202 -0.72 -6.59 -27.39
C ARG A 202 -1.27 -7.16 -26.10
N THR A 203 -1.82 -8.38 -26.17
CA THR A 203 -1.99 -9.23 -24.98
C THR A 203 -0.77 -10.14 -24.80
N GLU A 204 -0.37 -10.39 -23.58
CA GLU A 204 0.72 -11.29 -23.21
C GLU A 204 0.25 -12.24 -22.11
N LYS A 205 0.58 -13.52 -22.24
CA LYS A 205 0.24 -14.54 -21.25
C LYS A 205 1.48 -14.93 -20.45
N LEU A 206 1.49 -14.55 -19.16
CA LEU A 206 2.53 -14.90 -18.18
C LEU A 206 1.97 -15.90 -17.16
N GLY A 207 2.32 -17.18 -17.30
CA GLY A 207 1.71 -18.25 -16.51
C GLY A 207 0.20 -18.33 -16.76
N GLU A 208 -0.59 -18.20 -15.70
CA GLU A 208 -2.06 -18.18 -15.79
C GLU A 208 -2.63 -16.76 -16.02
N HIS A 209 -1.79 -15.71 -15.94
CA HIS A 209 -2.21 -14.33 -16.09
C HIS A 209 -2.09 -13.85 -17.53
N GLU A 210 -3.18 -13.33 -18.06
CA GLU A 210 -3.20 -12.62 -19.33
C GLU A 210 -3.40 -11.12 -19.07
N HIS A 211 -2.57 -10.30 -19.67
CA HIS A 211 -2.60 -8.86 -19.49
C HIS A 211 -2.30 -8.13 -20.80
N ARG A 212 -2.61 -6.84 -20.83
CA ARG A 212 -2.28 -5.96 -21.94
C ARG A 212 -0.93 -5.31 -21.74
N LEU A 213 -0.24 -5.04 -22.85
CA LEU A 213 1.00 -4.26 -22.86
C LEU A 213 1.05 -3.34 -24.08
N ALA A 214 1.87 -2.31 -24.01
CA ALA A 214 2.09 -1.36 -25.09
C ALA A 214 3.55 -1.43 -25.57
N VAL A 215 3.72 -1.43 -26.90
CA VAL A 215 5.02 -1.42 -27.59
C VAL A 215 5.07 -0.23 -28.53
N ASP A 216 6.14 0.54 -28.49
CA ASP A 216 6.40 1.64 -29.40
C ASP A 216 7.32 1.21 -30.53
N ASN A 217 6.76 0.90 -31.68
CA ASN A 217 7.53 0.44 -32.83
C ASN A 217 8.45 1.50 -33.50
N ARG A 218 8.35 2.77 -33.06
CA ARG A 218 9.28 3.83 -33.51
C ARG A 218 10.67 3.65 -32.91
N TYR A 219 10.78 2.93 -31.79
CA TYR A 219 12.06 2.63 -31.17
C TYR A 219 12.60 1.30 -31.66
N PRO A 220 13.91 1.22 -31.96
CA PRO A 220 14.56 -0.05 -32.29
C PRO A 220 14.50 -1.00 -31.09
N PRO A 221 14.63 -2.32 -31.31
CA PRO A 221 14.83 -3.26 -30.22
C PRO A 221 16.11 -2.97 -29.46
N GLY A 222 16.16 -3.32 -28.17
CA GLY A 222 17.28 -3.08 -27.27
C GLY A 222 16.95 -2.10 -26.15
N LEU A 223 17.97 -1.76 -25.33
CA LEU A 223 17.82 -0.79 -24.26
C LEU A 223 17.94 0.65 -24.77
N ARG A 224 17.14 1.52 -24.17
CA ARG A 224 17.22 2.97 -24.38
C ARG A 224 18.11 3.58 -23.27
N GLY A 225 19.43 3.46 -23.41
CA GLY A 225 20.39 3.94 -22.44
C GLY A 225 21.28 2.84 -21.86
N GLN A 226 22.04 3.18 -20.84
CA GLN A 226 22.97 2.26 -20.18
C GLN A 226 22.32 1.64 -18.95
N PRO A 227 22.52 0.32 -18.71
CA PRO A 227 22.12 -0.30 -17.45
C PRO A 227 22.97 0.25 -16.29
N TYR A 228 22.37 0.31 -15.11
CA TYR A 228 23.10 0.73 -13.92
C TYR A 228 24.13 -0.33 -13.48
N PRO A 229 25.26 0.10 -12.86
CA PRO A 229 26.33 -0.81 -12.43
C PRO A 229 25.87 -1.94 -11.49
N ARG A 230 24.77 -1.74 -10.75
CA ARG A 230 24.17 -2.72 -9.85
C ARG A 230 23.78 -4.03 -10.52
N VAL A 231 23.49 -4.02 -11.82
CA VAL A 231 23.09 -5.23 -12.57
C VAL A 231 24.20 -6.29 -12.60
N GLY A 232 25.47 -5.84 -12.58
CA GLY A 232 26.62 -6.73 -12.56
C GLY A 232 26.66 -7.72 -13.74
N ASN A 233 27.17 -8.93 -13.47
CA ASN A 233 27.33 -9.98 -14.46
C ASN A 233 26.10 -10.87 -14.67
N ALA A 234 25.01 -10.62 -13.97
CA ALA A 234 23.78 -11.41 -14.08
C ALA A 234 23.05 -11.20 -15.41
N CYS A 235 23.32 -10.09 -16.08
CA CYS A 235 22.74 -9.76 -17.37
C CYS A 235 23.80 -9.58 -18.45
N ARG A 236 23.47 -10.00 -19.68
CA ARG A 236 24.23 -9.73 -20.91
C ARG A 236 23.37 -8.92 -21.85
N TYR A 237 23.92 -7.81 -22.34
CA TYR A 237 23.22 -6.88 -23.23
C TYR A 237 23.74 -6.97 -24.64
N PHE A 238 22.83 -6.85 -25.61
CA PHE A 238 23.07 -6.90 -27.04
C PHE A 238 22.48 -5.65 -27.70
N SER A 239 22.85 -5.39 -28.94
CA SER A 239 22.27 -4.28 -29.71
C SER A 239 20.74 -4.37 -29.88
N ASN A 240 20.20 -5.58 -29.85
CA ASN A 240 18.78 -5.89 -30.07
C ASN A 240 18.05 -6.43 -28.83
N GLY A 241 18.69 -6.42 -27.63
CA GLY A 241 18.04 -6.89 -26.43
C GLY A 241 19.00 -7.27 -25.31
N PHE A 242 18.54 -8.15 -24.43
CA PHE A 242 19.31 -8.64 -23.27
C PHE A 242 18.92 -10.06 -22.89
N THR A 243 19.77 -10.68 -22.08
CA THR A 243 19.47 -11.92 -21.34
C THR A 243 19.99 -11.80 -19.93
N CYS A 244 19.13 -12.07 -18.94
CA CYS A 244 19.44 -12.00 -17.51
C CYS A 244 19.15 -13.33 -16.83
N LYS A 245 20.06 -13.77 -15.96
CA LYS A 245 19.81 -14.87 -15.01
C LYS A 245 19.36 -14.28 -13.69
N VAL A 246 18.12 -14.58 -13.28
CA VAL A 246 17.56 -14.06 -12.03
C VAL A 246 18.24 -14.75 -10.85
N PRO A 247 18.87 -14.02 -9.91
CA PRO A 247 19.48 -14.61 -8.73
C PRO A 247 18.43 -15.26 -7.81
N GLN A 248 18.89 -16.08 -6.86
CA GLN A 248 18.00 -16.63 -5.83
C GLN A 248 17.44 -15.49 -4.96
N ASP A 249 16.21 -15.64 -4.50
CA ASP A 249 15.47 -14.68 -3.66
C ASP A 249 15.29 -13.27 -4.28
N GLN A 250 15.42 -13.19 -5.62
CA GLN A 250 15.22 -11.95 -6.37
C GLN A 250 14.23 -12.15 -7.53
N TYR A 251 13.65 -11.04 -7.95
CA TYR A 251 12.60 -11.00 -8.98
C TYR A 251 13.00 -10.05 -10.12
N PHE A 252 12.68 -10.46 -11.34
CA PHE A 252 12.83 -9.62 -12.54
C PHE A 252 11.47 -9.06 -12.92
N VAL A 253 11.36 -7.76 -13.02
CA VAL A 253 10.09 -7.08 -13.28
C VAL A 253 10.18 -6.18 -14.50
N LEU A 254 9.07 -6.08 -15.25
CA LEU A 254 8.91 -5.19 -16.42
C LEU A 254 7.69 -4.29 -16.26
N GLY A 255 7.76 -3.11 -16.87
CA GLY A 255 6.58 -2.29 -17.09
C GLY A 255 5.75 -2.81 -18.27
N ASP A 256 4.43 -2.65 -18.18
CA ASP A 256 3.53 -3.02 -19.29
C ASP A 256 3.66 -2.05 -20.48
N ASN A 257 4.08 -0.80 -20.25
CA ASN A 257 4.53 0.13 -21.30
C ASN A 257 6.01 -0.16 -21.64
N ARG A 258 6.25 -1.17 -22.45
CA ARG A 258 7.55 -1.80 -22.68
C ARG A 258 8.67 -0.83 -23.06
N ASP A 259 8.40 0.13 -23.92
CA ASP A 259 9.41 1.07 -24.39
C ASP A 259 9.45 2.36 -23.58
N ASN A 260 8.56 2.55 -22.59
CA ASN A 260 8.49 3.71 -21.73
C ASN A 260 8.44 3.32 -20.24
N SER A 261 9.33 2.44 -19.84
CA SER A 261 9.44 1.95 -18.47
C SER A 261 10.89 1.82 -18.03
N GLU A 262 11.23 2.42 -16.92
CA GLU A 262 12.45 2.17 -16.18
C GLU A 262 12.19 0.99 -15.21
N ASP A 263 12.78 -0.18 -15.52
CA ASP A 263 12.51 -1.42 -14.84
C ASP A 263 13.78 -2.31 -14.71
N SER A 264 13.64 -3.58 -14.42
CA SER A 264 14.76 -4.50 -14.20
C SER A 264 15.79 -4.55 -15.34
N ARG A 265 15.43 -4.11 -16.52
CA ARG A 265 16.33 -3.97 -17.65
C ARG A 265 17.47 -2.99 -17.39
N TYR A 266 17.21 -1.99 -16.55
CA TYR A 266 18.14 -0.90 -16.26
C TYR A 266 18.81 -1.06 -14.89
N TRP A 267 18.05 -1.31 -13.82
CA TRP A 267 18.54 -1.32 -12.45
C TRP A 267 18.65 -2.74 -11.83
N GLY A 268 18.28 -3.79 -12.56
CA GLY A 268 18.46 -5.19 -12.15
C GLY A 268 17.25 -5.75 -11.39
N PHE A 269 17.48 -6.36 -10.24
CA PHE A 269 16.52 -7.23 -9.58
C PHE A 269 15.92 -6.58 -8.32
N VAL A 270 14.70 -7.01 -7.98
CA VAL A 270 14.03 -6.67 -6.72
C VAL A 270 14.29 -7.78 -5.74
N THR A 271 14.81 -7.46 -4.56
CA THR A 271 15.00 -8.40 -3.46
C THR A 271 13.74 -8.50 -2.60
N ASP A 272 13.58 -9.59 -1.84
CA ASP A 272 12.36 -9.83 -1.04
C ASP A 272 12.10 -8.72 0.00
N ASP A 273 13.15 -8.16 0.60
CA ASP A 273 13.06 -7.07 1.58
C ASP A 273 12.58 -5.73 1.01
N MET A 274 12.66 -5.55 -0.31
CA MET A 274 12.14 -4.37 -0.99
C MET A 274 10.64 -4.46 -1.30
N ILE A 275 10.04 -5.65 -1.22
CA ILE A 275 8.65 -5.86 -1.58
C ILE A 275 7.71 -5.18 -0.58
N VAL A 276 6.77 -4.38 -1.09
CA VAL A 276 5.67 -3.76 -0.33
C VAL A 276 4.41 -4.62 -0.38
N GLY A 277 4.02 -5.13 -1.56
CA GLY A 277 2.87 -5.99 -1.72
C GLY A 277 2.39 -6.16 -3.16
N LYS A 278 1.25 -6.83 -3.33
CA LYS A 278 0.58 -7.07 -4.61
C LYS A 278 -0.51 -6.04 -4.86
N ALA A 279 -0.47 -5.34 -5.98
CA ALA A 279 -1.57 -4.49 -6.41
C ALA A 279 -2.74 -5.36 -6.89
N VAL A 280 -3.92 -5.17 -6.32
CA VAL A 280 -5.07 -6.07 -6.55
C VAL A 280 -6.27 -5.38 -7.15
N LEU A 281 -6.44 -4.07 -6.90
CA LEU A 281 -7.65 -3.34 -7.25
C LEU A 281 -7.33 -1.89 -7.62
N ILE A 282 -7.96 -1.37 -8.67
CA ILE A 282 -8.15 0.07 -8.87
C ILE A 282 -9.43 0.43 -8.14
N TRP A 283 -9.33 1.19 -7.04
CA TRP A 283 -10.50 1.52 -6.23
C TRP A 283 -11.09 2.91 -6.53
N ALA A 284 -10.33 3.78 -7.20
CA ALA A 284 -10.81 5.06 -7.72
C ALA A 284 -9.93 5.57 -8.87
N ASN A 285 -10.54 6.29 -9.79
CA ASN A 285 -9.90 7.26 -10.69
C ASN A 285 -10.87 8.43 -10.86
N PHE A 286 -10.52 9.59 -10.32
CA PHE A 286 -11.44 10.74 -10.33
C PHE A 286 -11.68 11.34 -11.72
N SER A 287 -10.84 10.99 -12.71
CA SER A 287 -11.03 11.41 -14.11
C SER A 287 -11.85 10.40 -14.90
N ASP A 288 -11.85 9.11 -14.48
CA ASP A 288 -12.58 8.04 -15.18
C ASP A 288 -12.93 6.90 -14.18
N MET A 289 -14.13 6.98 -13.61
CA MET A 289 -14.61 5.98 -12.64
C MET A 289 -14.90 4.60 -13.26
N SER A 290 -14.96 4.48 -14.58
CA SER A 290 -15.15 3.18 -15.26
C SER A 290 -13.94 2.24 -15.09
N ARG A 291 -12.79 2.78 -14.68
CA ARG A 291 -11.57 2.03 -14.42
C ARG A 291 -11.55 1.27 -13.09
N VAL A 292 -12.53 1.52 -12.22
CA VAL A 292 -12.65 0.80 -10.93
C VAL A 292 -12.87 -0.68 -11.19
N GLY A 293 -11.96 -1.51 -10.64
CA GLY A 293 -12.02 -2.96 -10.85
C GLY A 293 -10.71 -3.67 -10.50
N SER A 294 -10.71 -5.00 -10.60
CA SER A 294 -9.52 -5.81 -10.35
C SER A 294 -8.43 -5.56 -11.39
N ILE A 295 -7.18 -5.51 -10.94
CA ILE A 295 -6.00 -5.42 -11.80
C ILE A 295 -5.76 -6.82 -12.40
N LYS A 296 -5.71 -6.88 -13.74
CA LYS A 296 -5.47 -8.12 -14.51
C LYS A 296 -4.06 -8.15 -15.07
#